data_59fbec5a8c341a442dc58fa036e2997f
#
_entry.id   59fbec5a8c341a442dc58fa036e2997f
#
_cell.length_a   1.000
_cell.length_b   1.000
_cell.length_c   1.000
_cell.angle_alpha   90.00
_cell.angle_beta   90.00
_cell.angle_gamma   90.00
#
_symmetry.space_group_name_H-M   'P 1'
#
loop_
_entity.id
_entity.type
_entity.pdbx_description
1 polymer ?
#
loop_
_entity_poly.entity_id
_entity_poly.type
_entity_poly.pdbx_seq_one_letter_code
_entity_poly.pdbx_strand_id
1 'polypeptide(L)'
;SFPGGTSRRVFLFMLAKRVIPCLDVHDGAVTRGVQFGRAEEGGLRNVGDPVELAVRYDEQGADEMVFFDITASAHGRDTMVDVMERVASRCFMPLTVGGGIRAVDDMGTMLKAGADKISINSAALAKPELIREGAEKFGSQCIVVSVDAKKTGDGEWGVFSHGGRKPVGLDAIEWSIKAVELGAGEIVLNSIDADGTKAGYDLEITRRISESVDVPVVASGGAGSLQHMADVLHDGRADAVLAASIFHFGEYTVADVKDFLKADGIPVRSI
;
A
#
# COMPACT_ATOMS: atom_id res chain seq x y z
N SER A 1 -51.53 25.57 8.17
CA SER A 1 -50.46 25.38 9.16
C SER A 1 -50.04 23.93 9.23
N PHE A 2 -48.96 23.55 8.57
CA PHE A 2 -48.26 22.30 8.83
C PHE A 2 -46.81 22.64 9.20
N PRO A 3 -46.36 22.32 10.40
CA PRO A 3 -44.96 22.35 10.75
C PRO A 3 -44.39 20.94 10.54
N GLY A 4 -43.26 20.80 9.99
CA GLY A 4 -42.56 19.50 9.98
C GLY A 4 -41.58 19.34 8.85
N GLY A 5 -40.63 20.26 8.76
CA GLY A 5 -39.38 19.99 8.05
C GLY A 5 -38.55 19.01 8.85
N THR A 6 -38.74 17.71 8.65
CA THR A 6 -37.80 16.69 9.11
C THR A 6 -36.51 16.86 8.32
N SER A 7 -35.54 17.54 8.93
CA SER A 7 -34.17 17.55 8.48
C SER A 7 -33.71 16.09 8.46
N ARG A 8 -33.72 15.44 7.28
CA ARG A 8 -32.99 14.20 7.06
C ARG A 8 -31.52 14.52 7.27
N ARG A 9 -30.99 14.22 8.46
CA ARG A 9 -29.55 14.08 8.65
C ARG A 9 -29.12 12.98 7.71
N VAL A 10 -28.54 13.36 6.57
CA VAL A 10 -27.76 12.47 5.73
C VAL A 10 -26.55 12.10 6.60
N PHE A 11 -26.63 10.95 7.25
CA PHE A 11 -25.44 10.34 7.81
C PHE A 11 -24.58 9.94 6.60
N LEU A 12 -23.64 10.81 6.24
CA LEU A 12 -22.55 10.44 5.37
C LEU A 12 -21.75 9.40 6.19
N PHE A 13 -21.94 8.13 5.89
CA PHE A 13 -21.07 7.08 6.41
C PHE A 13 -19.71 7.29 5.76
N MET A 14 -18.85 8.07 6.41
CA MET A 14 -17.45 8.15 6.01
C MET A 14 -16.82 6.79 6.33
N LEU A 15 -16.26 6.14 5.31
CA LEU A 15 -15.48 4.91 5.52
C LEU A 15 -14.28 5.24 6.40
N ALA A 16 -13.98 4.35 7.34
CA ALA A 16 -12.81 4.49 8.19
C ALA A 16 -11.54 4.43 7.35
N LYS A 17 -10.61 5.34 7.59
CA LYS A 17 -9.29 5.34 6.97
C LYS A 17 -8.43 4.25 7.60
N ARG A 18 -7.55 3.64 6.80
CA ARG A 18 -6.71 2.50 7.20
C ARG A 18 -5.28 2.94 7.48
N VAL A 19 -4.68 2.36 8.52
CA VAL A 19 -3.25 2.49 8.85
C VAL A 19 -2.59 1.15 8.57
N ILE A 20 -1.65 1.13 7.62
CA ILE A 20 -1.09 -0.07 7.01
C ILE A 20 0.43 -0.09 7.20
N PRO A 21 0.98 -0.89 8.11
CA PRO A 21 2.41 -1.18 8.13
C PRO A 21 2.85 -1.97 6.89
N CYS A 22 4.07 -1.66 6.39
CA CYS A 22 4.67 -2.36 5.26
C CYS A 22 5.95 -3.06 5.68
N LEU A 23 6.12 -4.31 5.29
CA LEU A 23 7.29 -5.15 5.54
C LEU A 23 7.98 -5.48 4.22
N ASP A 24 9.21 -4.97 4.03
CA ASP A 24 10.08 -5.36 2.93
C ASP A 24 10.81 -6.64 3.34
N VAL A 25 10.52 -7.76 2.69
CA VAL A 25 11.08 -9.08 2.99
C VAL A 25 12.20 -9.40 2.00
N HIS A 26 13.37 -9.74 2.52
CA HIS A 26 14.52 -10.21 1.75
C HIS A 26 15.04 -11.50 2.38
N ASP A 27 15.10 -12.58 1.62
CA ASP A 27 15.55 -13.89 2.06
C ASP A 27 14.89 -14.34 3.38
N GLY A 28 13.59 -14.09 3.55
CA GLY A 28 12.81 -14.50 4.72
C GLY A 28 12.95 -13.62 5.97
N ALA A 29 13.71 -12.55 5.90
CA ALA A 29 13.85 -11.57 6.98
C ALA A 29 13.30 -10.20 6.55
N VAL A 30 12.73 -9.44 7.49
CA VAL A 30 12.37 -8.05 7.22
C VAL A 30 13.61 -7.20 7.19
N THR A 31 13.76 -6.47 6.09
CA THR A 31 14.89 -5.57 5.90
C THR A 31 14.39 -4.18 5.54
N ARG A 32 15.20 -3.16 5.80
CA ARG A 32 14.93 -1.80 5.37
C ARG A 32 16.13 -1.20 4.68
N GLY A 33 15.93 -0.76 3.43
CA GLY A 33 16.88 0.08 2.71
C GLY A 33 16.74 1.57 3.12
N VAL A 34 17.71 2.38 2.75
CA VAL A 34 17.70 3.83 3.05
C VAL A 34 16.66 4.55 2.17
N GLN A 35 16.49 4.11 0.93
CA GLN A 35 15.54 4.66 -0.03
C GLN A 35 15.04 3.57 -0.98
N PHE A 36 13.80 3.75 -1.49
CA PHE A 36 13.23 2.88 -2.50
C PHE A 36 14.12 2.79 -3.76
N GLY A 37 14.30 1.58 -4.30
CA GLY A 37 15.13 1.35 -5.47
C GLY A 37 16.64 1.25 -5.23
N ARG A 38 17.14 1.46 -4.01
CA ARG A 38 18.57 1.37 -3.66
C ARG A 38 18.91 0.19 -2.74
N ALA A 39 18.01 -0.76 -2.60
CA ALA A 39 18.20 -1.93 -1.73
C ALA A 39 19.46 -2.76 -2.08
N GLU A 40 19.84 -2.78 -3.36
CA GLU A 40 21.01 -3.53 -3.86
C GLU A 40 22.37 -2.81 -3.65
N GLU A 41 22.35 -1.53 -3.29
CA GLU A 41 23.57 -0.71 -3.13
C GLU A 41 24.27 -0.89 -1.76
N GLY A 42 23.85 -1.91 -0.98
CA GLY A 42 24.61 -2.32 0.22
C GLY A 42 24.22 -1.59 1.51
N GLY A 43 22.96 -1.53 1.84
CA GLY A 43 22.46 -0.85 3.05
C GLY A 43 21.23 -1.50 3.67
N LEU A 44 20.96 -2.77 3.40
CA LEU A 44 19.82 -3.48 4.01
C LEU A 44 20.09 -3.70 5.50
N ARG A 45 19.30 -3.07 6.34
CA ARG A 45 19.31 -3.28 7.79
C ARG A 45 18.25 -4.31 8.15
N ASN A 46 18.65 -5.39 8.79
CA ASN A 46 17.71 -6.37 9.32
C ASN A 46 16.87 -5.73 10.44
N VAL A 47 15.55 -5.84 10.32
CA VAL A 47 14.57 -5.30 11.28
C VAL A 47 14.01 -6.39 12.18
N GLY A 48 13.94 -7.64 11.70
CA GLY A 48 13.46 -8.78 12.49
C GLY A 48 12.73 -9.85 11.67
N ASP A 49 12.12 -10.79 12.40
CA ASP A 49 11.28 -11.84 11.82
C ASP A 49 9.93 -11.26 11.35
N PRO A 50 9.49 -11.55 10.11
CA PRO A 50 8.25 -10.99 9.56
C PRO A 50 7.01 -11.42 10.35
N VAL A 51 6.99 -12.63 10.92
CA VAL A 51 5.85 -13.15 11.67
C VAL A 51 5.71 -12.43 13.02
N GLU A 52 6.83 -12.21 13.72
CA GLU A 52 6.81 -11.50 15.00
C GLU A 52 6.42 -10.02 14.82
N LEU A 53 6.90 -9.40 13.75
CA LEU A 53 6.52 -8.03 13.41
C LEU A 53 5.04 -7.93 13.06
N ALA A 54 4.52 -8.88 12.28
CA ALA A 54 3.11 -8.93 11.93
C ALA A 54 2.20 -9.05 13.15
N VAL A 55 2.52 -9.98 14.07
CA VAL A 55 1.78 -10.14 15.33
C VAL A 55 1.80 -8.87 16.15
N ARG A 56 2.97 -8.23 16.27
CA ARG A 56 3.10 -6.96 17.00
C ARG A 56 2.23 -5.85 16.41
N TYR A 57 2.14 -5.73 15.08
CA TYR A 57 1.32 -4.70 14.46
C TYR A 57 -0.18 -5.04 14.50
N ASP A 58 -0.55 -6.32 14.44
CA ASP A 58 -1.92 -6.78 14.67
C ASP A 58 -2.39 -6.41 16.09
N GLU A 59 -1.57 -6.69 17.10
CA GLU A 59 -1.83 -6.30 18.50
C GLU A 59 -1.92 -4.77 18.71
N GLN A 60 -1.19 -3.98 17.89
CA GLN A 60 -1.28 -2.52 17.87
C GLN A 60 -2.49 -1.99 17.09
N GLY A 61 -3.31 -2.88 16.51
CA GLY A 61 -4.52 -2.53 15.79
C GLY A 61 -4.32 -2.07 14.36
N ALA A 62 -3.31 -2.57 13.65
CA ALA A 62 -3.17 -2.35 12.21
C ALA A 62 -4.45 -2.78 11.48
N ASP A 63 -4.86 -2.02 10.46
CA ASP A 63 -6.07 -2.32 9.71
C ASP A 63 -5.82 -3.33 8.59
N GLU A 64 -4.59 -3.43 8.13
CA GLU A 64 -4.08 -4.29 7.08
C GLU A 64 -2.56 -4.33 7.18
N MET A 65 -1.93 -5.33 6.57
CA MET A 65 -0.47 -5.39 6.43
C MET A 65 -0.06 -5.68 4.99
N VAL A 66 1.01 -5.03 4.55
CA VAL A 66 1.61 -5.26 3.23
C VAL A 66 2.98 -5.89 3.38
N PHE A 67 3.22 -6.95 2.60
CA PHE A 67 4.51 -7.61 2.47
C PHE A 67 5.01 -7.44 1.03
N PHE A 68 6.19 -6.88 0.86
CA PHE A 68 6.86 -6.85 -0.43
C PHE A 68 8.08 -7.77 -0.42
N ASP A 69 8.06 -8.79 -1.30
CA ASP A 69 9.27 -9.55 -1.61
C ASP A 69 10.19 -8.70 -2.48
N ILE A 70 11.29 -8.28 -1.88
CA ILE A 70 12.33 -7.52 -2.58
C ILE A 70 13.48 -8.42 -3.06
N THR A 71 13.38 -9.74 -2.85
CA THR A 71 14.32 -10.74 -3.36
C THR A 71 13.99 -11.04 -4.82
N ALA A 72 14.81 -10.60 -5.76
CA ALA A 72 14.53 -10.72 -7.21
C ALA A 72 14.66 -12.17 -7.78
N SER A 73 14.60 -13.23 -6.96
CA SER A 73 14.88 -14.62 -7.35
C SER A 73 13.64 -15.55 -7.26
N ALA A 74 13.70 -16.70 -7.97
CA ALA A 74 12.69 -17.75 -7.80
C ALA A 74 12.70 -18.38 -6.40
N HIS A 75 13.84 -18.35 -5.72
CA HIS A 75 13.98 -18.83 -4.34
C HIS A 75 13.23 -17.94 -3.33
N GLY A 76 13.15 -16.64 -3.57
CA GLY A 76 12.37 -15.71 -2.75
C GLY A 76 10.88 -16.02 -2.74
N ARG A 77 10.34 -16.60 -3.82
CA ARG A 77 8.92 -16.95 -3.91
C ARG A 77 8.51 -18.06 -2.93
N ASP A 78 9.29 -19.13 -2.85
CA ASP A 78 9.02 -20.25 -1.92
C ASP A 78 9.15 -19.76 -0.46
N THR A 79 10.12 -18.89 -0.20
CA THR A 79 10.30 -18.23 1.09
C THR A 79 9.11 -17.35 1.45
N MET A 80 8.55 -16.59 0.48
CA MET A 80 7.38 -15.75 0.74
C MET A 80 6.11 -16.56 0.99
N VAL A 81 5.93 -17.72 0.34
CA VAL A 81 4.82 -18.65 0.62
C VAL A 81 4.89 -19.11 2.09
N ASP A 82 6.06 -19.57 2.57
CA ASP A 82 6.26 -19.98 3.97
C ASP A 82 5.97 -18.83 4.94
N VAL A 83 6.46 -17.62 4.64
CA VAL A 83 6.18 -16.43 5.46
C VAL A 83 4.68 -16.16 5.53
N MET A 84 3.97 -16.21 4.40
CA MET A 84 2.53 -15.97 4.36
C MET A 84 1.73 -16.99 5.17
N GLU A 85 2.03 -18.28 5.02
CA GLU A 85 1.36 -19.35 5.78
C GLU A 85 1.56 -19.18 7.30
N ARG A 86 2.77 -18.82 7.72
CA ARG A 86 3.09 -18.60 9.14
C ARG A 86 2.42 -17.34 9.68
N VAL A 87 2.38 -16.24 8.91
CA VAL A 87 1.69 -15.00 9.32
C VAL A 87 0.19 -15.22 9.38
N ALA A 88 -0.41 -15.78 8.33
CA ALA A 88 -1.85 -16.02 8.25
C ALA A 88 -2.37 -16.98 9.34
N SER A 89 -1.50 -17.84 9.88
CA SER A 89 -1.85 -18.71 11.02
C SER A 89 -1.90 -17.97 12.38
N ARG A 90 -1.39 -16.73 12.45
CA ARG A 90 -1.22 -15.99 13.71
C ARG A 90 -1.87 -14.61 13.72
N CYS A 91 -2.12 -14.02 12.57
CA CYS A 91 -2.68 -12.66 12.41
C CYS A 91 -4.04 -12.74 11.72
N PHE A 92 -4.96 -11.85 12.11
CA PHE A 92 -6.34 -11.85 11.61
C PHE A 92 -6.72 -10.59 10.83
N MET A 93 -5.80 -9.65 10.69
CA MET A 93 -5.96 -8.51 9.78
C MET A 93 -5.73 -8.95 8.33
N PRO A 94 -6.32 -8.26 7.33
CA PRO A 94 -6.06 -8.54 5.92
C PRO A 94 -4.58 -8.43 5.56
N LEU A 95 -4.10 -9.36 4.74
CA LEU A 95 -2.71 -9.46 4.29
C LEU A 95 -2.62 -9.20 2.79
N THR A 96 -1.82 -8.23 2.40
CA THR A 96 -1.48 -7.95 1.00
C THR A 96 -0.05 -8.39 0.73
N VAL A 97 0.17 -9.14 -0.34
CA VAL A 97 1.52 -9.56 -0.75
C VAL A 97 1.85 -9.05 -2.14
N GLY A 98 3.06 -8.54 -2.31
CA GLY A 98 3.60 -8.08 -3.60
C GLY A 98 5.05 -8.48 -3.78
N GLY A 99 5.58 -8.21 -4.97
CA GLY A 99 6.93 -8.62 -5.36
C GLY A 99 6.95 -10.00 -6.02
N GLY A 100 7.72 -10.13 -7.08
CA GLY A 100 7.95 -11.41 -7.77
C GLY A 100 6.76 -12.04 -8.51
N ILE A 101 5.57 -11.49 -8.43
CA ILE A 101 4.32 -12.02 -9.03
C ILE A 101 4.28 -11.65 -10.52
N ARG A 102 4.22 -12.65 -11.40
CA ARG A 102 4.32 -12.47 -12.85
C ARG A 102 3.20 -13.13 -13.63
N ALA A 103 2.42 -14.01 -13.01
CA ALA A 103 1.35 -14.76 -13.64
C ALA A 103 0.17 -14.93 -12.69
N VAL A 104 -1.01 -15.26 -13.24
CA VAL A 104 -2.22 -15.54 -12.48
C VAL A 104 -2.05 -16.72 -11.51
N ASP A 105 -1.23 -17.71 -11.88
CA ASP A 105 -0.95 -18.86 -11.01
C ASP A 105 -0.08 -18.47 -9.80
N ASP A 106 0.83 -17.50 -9.95
CA ASP A 106 1.57 -16.93 -8.81
C ASP A 106 0.61 -16.27 -7.82
N MET A 107 -0.38 -15.50 -8.33
CA MET A 107 -1.42 -14.89 -7.49
C MET A 107 -2.19 -15.96 -6.71
N GLY A 108 -2.63 -17.03 -7.41
CA GLY A 108 -3.36 -18.15 -6.79
C GLY A 108 -2.54 -18.86 -5.71
N THR A 109 -1.23 -18.95 -5.87
CA THR A 109 -0.32 -19.54 -4.89
C THR A 109 -0.29 -18.70 -3.61
N MET A 110 -0.12 -17.37 -3.72
CA MET A 110 -0.08 -16.48 -2.56
C MET A 110 -1.43 -16.38 -1.84
N LEU A 111 -2.55 -16.35 -2.59
CA LEU A 111 -3.89 -16.37 -1.99
C LEU A 111 -4.15 -17.68 -1.21
N LYS A 112 -3.68 -18.83 -1.71
CA LYS A 112 -3.76 -20.11 -0.99
C LYS A 112 -2.88 -20.15 0.24
N ALA A 113 -1.75 -19.44 0.23
CA ALA A 113 -0.86 -19.32 1.39
C ALA A 113 -1.42 -18.39 2.48
N GLY A 114 -2.55 -17.72 2.23
CA GLY A 114 -3.26 -16.90 3.22
C GLY A 114 -3.24 -15.40 2.98
N ALA A 115 -2.72 -14.94 1.83
CA ALA A 115 -2.90 -13.54 1.44
C ALA A 115 -4.36 -13.25 1.05
N ASP A 116 -4.87 -12.07 1.39
CA ASP A 116 -6.20 -11.59 0.98
C ASP A 116 -6.13 -10.79 -0.33
N LYS A 117 -5.01 -10.13 -0.57
CA LYS A 117 -4.77 -9.28 -1.74
C LYS A 117 -3.39 -9.51 -2.34
N ILE A 118 -3.32 -9.27 -3.63
CA ILE A 118 -2.10 -9.41 -4.44
C ILE A 118 -1.75 -8.06 -5.04
N SER A 119 -0.55 -7.57 -4.74
CA SER A 119 -0.03 -6.32 -5.30
C SER A 119 0.90 -6.60 -6.48
N ILE A 120 0.59 -6.02 -7.64
CA ILE A 120 1.39 -6.12 -8.86
C ILE A 120 1.78 -4.73 -9.37
N ASN A 121 3.00 -4.63 -9.92
CA ASN A 121 3.52 -3.41 -10.54
C ASN A 121 4.18 -3.75 -11.90
N SER A 122 5.48 -4.07 -11.92
CA SER A 122 6.24 -4.27 -13.17
C SER A 122 5.64 -5.31 -14.10
N ALA A 123 5.01 -6.36 -13.56
CA ALA A 123 4.32 -7.36 -14.35
C ALA A 123 3.06 -6.80 -15.03
N ALA A 124 2.30 -5.96 -14.33
CA ALA A 124 1.13 -5.28 -14.89
C ALA A 124 1.53 -4.26 -15.96
N LEU A 125 2.64 -3.53 -15.77
CA LEU A 125 3.18 -2.62 -16.77
C LEU A 125 3.63 -3.35 -18.04
N ALA A 126 4.22 -4.55 -17.90
CA ALA A 126 4.66 -5.37 -19.04
C ALA A 126 3.49 -6.08 -19.76
N LYS A 127 2.46 -6.49 -19.00
CA LYS A 127 1.26 -7.17 -19.51
C LYS A 127 0.04 -6.66 -18.77
N PRO A 128 -0.60 -5.57 -19.21
CA PRO A 128 -1.77 -4.99 -18.53
C PRO A 128 -2.95 -5.96 -18.35
N GLU A 129 -3.12 -6.90 -19.30
CA GLU A 129 -4.12 -7.96 -19.22
C GLU A 129 -4.00 -8.83 -17.97
N LEU A 130 -2.85 -8.88 -17.33
CA LEU A 130 -2.65 -9.61 -16.07
C LEU A 130 -3.58 -9.10 -14.95
N ILE A 131 -3.89 -7.79 -14.95
CA ILE A 131 -4.84 -7.18 -14.00
C ILE A 131 -6.22 -7.80 -14.24
N ARG A 132 -6.68 -7.82 -15.49
CA ARG A 132 -8.00 -8.37 -15.86
C ARG A 132 -8.10 -9.86 -15.57
N GLU A 133 -7.11 -10.62 -16.01
CA GLU A 133 -7.05 -12.07 -15.78
C GLU A 133 -7.12 -12.41 -14.28
N GLY A 134 -6.41 -11.64 -13.43
CA GLY A 134 -6.47 -11.77 -11.98
C GLY A 134 -7.82 -11.40 -11.40
N ALA A 135 -8.39 -10.25 -11.82
CA ALA A 135 -9.69 -9.77 -11.35
C ALA A 135 -10.84 -10.71 -11.74
N GLU A 136 -10.83 -11.25 -12.94
CA GLU A 136 -11.82 -12.24 -13.41
C GLU A 136 -11.75 -13.56 -12.63
N LYS A 137 -10.55 -13.99 -12.24
CA LYS A 137 -10.33 -15.27 -11.54
C LYS A 137 -10.56 -15.17 -10.04
N PHE A 138 -10.17 -14.07 -9.40
CA PHE A 138 -10.13 -13.93 -7.93
C PHE A 138 -11.04 -12.82 -7.40
N GLY A 139 -11.56 -11.97 -8.26
CA GLY A 139 -12.31 -10.77 -7.89
C GLY A 139 -11.42 -9.52 -7.83
N SER A 140 -11.98 -8.38 -8.23
CA SER A 140 -11.25 -7.08 -8.22
C SER A 140 -10.70 -6.73 -6.84
N GLN A 141 -11.43 -7.05 -5.77
CA GLN A 141 -11.00 -6.79 -4.39
C GLN A 141 -9.69 -7.46 -3.99
N CYS A 142 -9.28 -8.51 -4.72
CA CYS A 142 -8.00 -9.19 -4.50
C CYS A 142 -6.84 -8.55 -5.27
N ILE A 143 -7.09 -7.67 -6.23
CA ILE A 143 -6.07 -7.13 -7.12
C ILE A 143 -5.74 -5.69 -6.75
N VAL A 144 -4.51 -5.49 -6.31
CA VAL A 144 -3.91 -4.19 -6.01
C VAL A 144 -2.88 -3.85 -7.07
N VAL A 145 -2.93 -2.65 -7.64
CA VAL A 145 -1.89 -2.17 -8.55
C VAL A 145 -1.03 -1.14 -7.83
N SER A 146 0.25 -1.46 -7.65
CA SER A 146 1.23 -0.50 -7.16
C SER A 146 1.72 0.38 -8.30
N VAL A 147 1.72 1.69 -8.07
CA VAL A 147 2.16 2.72 -9.02
C VAL A 147 3.35 3.45 -8.41
N ASP A 148 4.56 3.17 -8.90
CA ASP A 148 5.74 3.92 -8.54
C ASP A 148 5.80 5.17 -9.40
N ALA A 149 5.53 6.32 -8.81
CA ALA A 149 5.44 7.61 -9.50
C ALA A 149 6.59 8.52 -9.14
N LYS A 150 7.10 9.24 -10.13
CA LYS A 150 8.13 10.27 -9.96
C LYS A 150 7.74 11.53 -10.70
N LYS A 151 7.93 12.68 -10.09
CA LYS A 151 7.69 13.98 -10.73
C LYS A 151 8.62 14.17 -11.92
N THR A 152 8.06 14.46 -13.10
CA THR A 152 8.79 14.62 -14.36
C THR A 152 8.71 16.06 -14.90
N GLY A 153 7.73 16.82 -14.40
CA GLY A 153 7.51 18.21 -14.77
C GLY A 153 6.57 18.89 -13.77
N ASP A 154 6.19 20.12 -14.05
CA ASP A 154 5.22 20.83 -13.22
C ASP A 154 3.81 20.24 -13.44
N GLY A 155 3.26 19.62 -12.38
CA GLY A 155 2.00 18.91 -12.45
C GLY A 155 2.04 17.60 -13.25
N GLU A 156 3.21 17.03 -13.52
CA GLU A 156 3.38 15.79 -14.29
C GLU A 156 4.14 14.73 -13.50
N TRP A 157 3.67 13.48 -13.54
CA TRP A 157 4.31 12.33 -12.90
C TRP A 157 4.38 11.16 -13.85
N GLY A 158 5.60 10.66 -14.05
CA GLY A 158 5.87 9.48 -14.85
C GLY A 158 5.83 8.20 -13.99
N VAL A 159 5.38 7.09 -14.61
CA VAL A 159 5.41 5.75 -14.01
C VAL A 159 6.79 5.13 -14.17
N PHE A 160 7.23 4.44 -13.12
CA PHE A 160 8.49 3.70 -13.09
C PHE A 160 8.24 2.23 -12.77
N SER A 161 9.13 1.38 -13.22
CA SER A 161 9.15 -0.05 -12.96
C SER A 161 10.44 -0.45 -12.25
N HIS A 162 10.54 -1.76 -11.87
CA HIS A 162 11.75 -2.32 -11.24
C HIS A 162 12.15 -1.58 -9.97
N GLY A 163 11.18 -1.34 -9.07
CA GLY A 163 11.43 -0.63 -7.82
C GLY A 163 11.86 0.83 -8.04
N GLY A 164 11.19 1.55 -8.95
CA GLY A 164 11.43 2.97 -9.20
C GLY A 164 12.66 3.29 -10.05
N ARG A 165 13.34 2.28 -10.63
CA ARG A 165 14.61 2.46 -11.35
C ARG A 165 14.47 2.75 -12.84
N LYS A 166 13.41 2.27 -13.49
CA LYS A 166 13.25 2.33 -14.95
C LYS A 166 11.98 3.10 -15.32
N PRO A 167 12.10 4.27 -15.99
CA PRO A 167 10.93 4.98 -16.50
C PRO A 167 10.23 4.14 -17.60
N VAL A 168 8.89 4.20 -17.63
CA VAL A 168 8.07 3.41 -18.55
C VAL A 168 7.49 4.29 -19.67
N GLY A 169 7.49 5.61 -19.50
CA GLY A 169 6.93 6.55 -20.46
C GLY A 169 5.40 6.67 -20.39
N LEU A 170 4.79 6.25 -19.28
CA LEU A 170 3.36 6.42 -19.00
C LEU A 170 3.17 7.53 -17.96
N ASP A 171 2.06 8.26 -18.07
CA ASP A 171 1.59 9.15 -17.00
C ASP A 171 0.99 8.33 -15.86
N ALA A 172 1.26 8.74 -14.61
CA ALA A 172 0.84 7.97 -13.44
C ALA A 172 -0.67 8.01 -13.18
N ILE A 173 -1.33 9.13 -13.53
CA ILE A 173 -2.78 9.28 -13.37
C ILE A 173 -3.50 8.46 -14.45
N GLU A 174 -3.08 8.58 -15.70
CA GLU A 174 -3.64 7.79 -16.81
C GLU A 174 -3.47 6.29 -16.60
N TRP A 175 -2.30 5.86 -16.09
CA TRP A 175 -2.05 4.47 -15.77
C TRP A 175 -2.95 3.97 -14.63
N SER A 176 -3.17 4.78 -13.58
CA SER A 176 -4.05 4.42 -12.47
C SER A 176 -5.50 4.24 -12.94
N ILE A 177 -6.00 5.14 -13.76
CA ILE A 177 -7.33 5.02 -14.40
C ILE A 177 -7.40 3.71 -15.22
N LYS A 178 -6.39 3.46 -16.05
CA LYS A 178 -6.32 2.27 -16.88
C LYS A 178 -6.27 0.97 -16.07
N ALA A 179 -5.55 0.96 -14.95
CA ALA A 179 -5.49 -0.18 -14.05
C ALA A 179 -6.88 -0.50 -13.46
N VAL A 180 -7.63 0.51 -13.05
CA VAL A 180 -9.00 0.35 -12.53
C VAL A 180 -9.96 -0.14 -13.63
N GLU A 181 -9.90 0.40 -14.83
CA GLU A 181 -10.67 -0.09 -15.98
C GLU A 181 -10.38 -1.57 -16.30
N LEU A 182 -9.17 -2.05 -16.01
CA LEU A 182 -8.78 -3.44 -16.18
C LEU A 182 -9.20 -4.35 -15.02
N GLY A 183 -9.71 -3.78 -13.93
CA GLY A 183 -10.26 -4.52 -12.80
C GLY A 183 -9.44 -4.46 -11.52
N ALA A 184 -8.47 -3.54 -11.39
CA ALA A 184 -7.84 -3.29 -10.10
C ALA A 184 -8.87 -2.80 -9.09
N GLY A 185 -8.89 -3.39 -7.90
CA GLY A 185 -9.79 -3.00 -6.80
C GLY A 185 -9.15 -2.04 -5.81
N GLU A 186 -7.85 -1.76 -5.94
CA GLU A 186 -7.13 -0.81 -5.10
C GLU A 186 -5.86 -0.32 -5.81
N ILE A 187 -5.49 0.93 -5.57
CA ILE A 187 -4.21 1.51 -6.03
C ILE A 187 -3.33 1.79 -4.82
N VAL A 188 -2.09 1.33 -4.84
CA VAL A 188 -1.03 1.77 -3.93
C VAL A 188 -0.13 2.75 -4.67
N LEU A 189 -0.20 4.01 -4.32
CA LEU A 189 0.65 5.05 -4.89
C LEU A 189 1.92 5.21 -4.06
N ASN A 190 3.06 4.91 -4.64
CA ASN A 190 4.36 5.13 -4.04
C ASN A 190 5.06 6.32 -4.73
N SER A 191 5.23 7.42 -3.99
CA SER A 191 6.00 8.58 -4.48
C SER A 191 7.49 8.32 -4.29
N ILE A 192 8.21 8.12 -5.40
CA ILE A 192 9.67 7.89 -5.39
C ILE A 192 10.41 9.09 -4.80
N ASP A 193 9.96 10.31 -5.11
CA ASP A 193 10.60 11.55 -4.64
C ASP A 193 10.42 11.76 -3.14
N ALA A 194 9.31 11.29 -2.57
CA ALA A 194 9.02 11.42 -1.15
C ALA A 194 9.59 10.26 -0.32
N ASP A 195 9.76 9.06 -0.90
CA ASP A 195 10.14 7.87 -0.14
C ASP A 195 11.52 8.00 0.52
N GLY A 196 11.58 7.62 1.80
CA GLY A 196 12.78 7.71 2.63
C GLY A 196 13.13 9.11 3.12
N THR A 197 12.46 10.18 2.63
CA THR A 197 12.77 11.57 3.00
C THR A 197 12.24 11.96 4.37
N LYS A 198 11.16 11.32 4.84
CA LYS A 198 10.40 11.71 6.04
C LYS A 198 9.84 13.14 5.98
N ALA A 199 9.72 13.72 4.79
CA ALA A 199 9.26 15.10 4.59
C ALA A 199 7.76 15.25 4.31
N GLY A 200 7.02 14.15 4.35
CA GLY A 200 5.60 14.06 4.04
C GLY A 200 5.33 13.32 2.74
N TYR A 201 4.08 12.88 2.59
CA TYR A 201 3.60 12.25 1.36
C TYR A 201 3.45 13.28 0.24
N ASP A 202 3.48 12.84 -1.01
CA ASP A 202 3.15 13.71 -2.15
C ASP A 202 1.63 13.90 -2.23
N LEU A 203 1.16 15.01 -1.67
CA LEU A 203 -0.27 15.30 -1.54
C LEU A 203 -0.92 15.57 -2.89
N GLU A 204 -0.19 16.19 -3.82
CA GLU A 204 -0.75 16.63 -5.10
C GLU A 204 -1.11 15.43 -5.97
N ILE A 205 -0.17 14.53 -6.23
CA ILE A 205 -0.44 13.34 -7.04
C ILE A 205 -1.43 12.41 -6.36
N THR A 206 -1.34 12.25 -5.02
CA THR A 206 -2.27 11.42 -4.25
C THR A 206 -3.70 11.89 -4.46
N ARG A 207 -3.95 13.20 -4.31
CA ARG A 207 -5.27 13.79 -4.53
C ARG A 207 -5.75 13.60 -5.97
N ARG A 208 -4.88 13.87 -6.96
CA ARG A 208 -5.25 13.75 -8.37
C ARG A 208 -5.64 12.33 -8.76
N ILE A 209 -4.93 11.32 -8.26
CA ILE A 209 -5.32 9.92 -8.48
C ILE A 209 -6.61 9.61 -7.73
N SER A 210 -6.72 9.98 -6.43
CA SER A 210 -7.94 9.72 -5.64
C SER A 210 -9.19 10.36 -6.21
N GLU A 211 -9.07 11.48 -6.91
CA GLU A 211 -10.18 12.14 -7.59
C GLU A 211 -10.48 11.56 -8.99
N SER A 212 -9.57 10.75 -9.54
CA SER A 212 -9.67 10.21 -10.90
C SER A 212 -10.14 8.76 -10.94
N VAL A 213 -10.14 8.04 -9.79
CA VAL A 213 -10.55 6.64 -9.69
C VAL A 213 -11.63 6.46 -8.61
N ASP A 214 -12.44 5.41 -8.73
CA ASP A 214 -13.52 5.07 -7.81
C ASP A 214 -13.17 3.88 -6.89
N VAL A 215 -11.91 3.48 -6.84
CA VAL A 215 -11.36 2.48 -5.93
C VAL A 215 -10.50 3.14 -4.85
N PRO A 216 -10.29 2.48 -3.69
CA PRO A 216 -9.42 3.02 -2.65
C PRO A 216 -8.01 3.31 -3.14
N VAL A 217 -7.44 4.43 -2.67
CA VAL A 217 -6.05 4.83 -2.92
C VAL A 217 -5.28 4.82 -1.61
N VAL A 218 -4.21 4.05 -1.58
CA VAL A 218 -3.25 3.94 -0.47
C VAL A 218 -2.05 4.81 -0.76
N ALA A 219 -1.76 5.79 0.09
CA ALA A 219 -0.58 6.63 -0.04
C ALA A 219 0.65 5.96 0.59
N SER A 220 1.77 5.95 -0.15
CA SER A 220 3.05 5.38 0.25
C SER A 220 4.20 6.32 -0.09
N GLY A 221 5.24 6.31 0.77
CA GLY A 221 6.45 7.11 0.61
C GLY A 221 6.37 8.49 1.27
N GLY A 222 7.31 8.79 2.18
CA GLY A 222 7.46 10.09 2.80
C GLY A 222 6.98 10.24 4.24
N ALA A 223 6.37 9.23 4.85
CA ALA A 223 5.92 9.27 6.23
C ALA A 223 7.07 9.60 7.21
N GLY A 224 6.92 10.68 7.97
CA GLY A 224 7.92 11.14 8.94
C GLY A 224 7.29 11.70 10.22
N SER A 225 5.98 11.93 10.26
CA SER A 225 5.25 12.40 11.43
C SER A 225 3.78 11.99 11.37
N LEU A 226 3.09 12.10 12.51
CA LEU A 226 1.64 11.89 12.59
C LEU A 226 0.88 12.88 11.72
N GLN A 227 1.34 14.13 11.67
CA GLN A 227 0.74 15.19 10.87
C GLN A 227 0.79 14.85 9.37
N HIS A 228 1.90 14.30 8.86
CA HIS A 228 1.99 13.88 7.46
C HIS A 228 0.93 12.85 7.08
N MET A 229 0.57 11.95 8.02
CA MET A 229 -0.50 10.98 7.80
C MET A 229 -1.88 11.64 7.76
N ALA A 230 -2.13 12.61 8.65
CA ALA A 230 -3.37 13.38 8.61
C ALA A 230 -3.49 14.19 7.31
N ASP A 231 -2.42 14.89 6.92
CA ASP A 231 -2.41 15.74 5.71
C ASP A 231 -2.75 14.93 4.45
N VAL A 232 -2.18 13.74 4.28
CA VAL A 232 -2.46 12.92 3.08
C VAL A 232 -3.86 12.33 3.08
N LEU A 233 -4.43 12.06 4.25
CA LEU A 233 -5.82 11.59 4.37
C LEU A 233 -6.84 12.72 4.14
N HIS A 234 -6.53 13.96 4.57
CA HIS A 234 -7.34 15.14 4.34
C HIS A 234 -7.12 15.75 2.96
N ASP A 235 -5.93 16.29 2.74
CA ASP A 235 -5.61 17.09 1.55
C ASP A 235 -5.26 16.22 0.36
N GLY A 236 -4.61 15.09 0.59
CA GLY A 236 -4.32 14.06 -0.42
C GLY A 236 -5.52 13.19 -0.75
N ARG A 237 -6.59 13.20 0.06
CA ARG A 237 -7.80 12.38 -0.08
C ARG A 237 -7.53 10.87 -0.16
N ALA A 238 -6.42 10.42 0.38
CA ALA A 238 -6.12 8.99 0.46
C ALA A 238 -7.13 8.24 1.33
N ASP A 239 -7.33 6.95 1.05
CA ASP A 239 -8.18 6.06 1.85
C ASP A 239 -7.40 5.28 2.89
N ALA A 240 -6.08 5.23 2.72
CA ALA A 240 -5.16 4.61 3.65
C ALA A 240 -3.78 5.25 3.59
N VAL A 241 -3.04 5.11 4.69
CA VAL A 241 -1.63 5.44 4.78
C VAL A 241 -0.81 4.18 4.96
N LEU A 242 0.22 4.03 4.12
CA LEU A 242 1.18 2.94 4.21
C LEU A 242 2.53 3.51 4.68
N ALA A 243 3.11 2.89 5.70
CA ALA A 243 4.40 3.31 6.24
C ALA A 243 5.22 2.12 6.76
N ALA A 244 6.54 2.25 6.75
CA ALA A 244 7.47 1.24 7.18
C ALA A 244 8.38 1.74 8.31
N SER A 245 9.36 2.58 8.00
CA SER A 245 10.44 2.98 8.91
C SER A 245 9.95 3.60 10.21
N ILE A 246 8.91 4.42 10.18
CA ILE A 246 8.33 5.09 11.34
C ILE A 246 7.83 4.08 12.40
N PHE A 247 7.32 2.92 11.95
CA PHE A 247 6.88 1.84 12.81
C PHE A 247 8.03 0.92 13.22
N HIS A 248 8.92 0.58 12.28
CA HIS A 248 10.02 -0.36 12.52
C HIS A 248 11.02 0.14 13.56
N PHE A 249 11.30 1.45 13.55
CA PHE A 249 12.24 2.07 14.48
C PHE A 249 11.59 2.57 15.78
N GLY A 250 10.27 2.31 15.94
CA GLY A 250 9.56 2.65 17.16
C GLY A 250 9.39 4.16 17.38
N GLU A 251 9.41 4.96 16.29
CA GLU A 251 9.14 6.41 16.41
C GLU A 251 7.68 6.63 16.81
N TYR A 252 6.76 5.83 16.25
CA TYR A 252 5.35 5.76 16.64
C TYR A 252 4.85 4.32 16.55
N THR A 253 3.83 4.00 17.32
CA THR A 253 3.03 2.78 17.18
C THR A 253 1.84 3.03 16.24
N VAL A 254 1.21 1.95 15.75
CA VAL A 254 -0.05 2.07 15.00
C VAL A 254 -1.14 2.71 15.87
N ALA A 255 -1.16 2.40 17.15
CA ALA A 255 -2.09 3.00 18.11
C ALA A 255 -1.90 4.52 18.22
N ASP A 256 -0.65 5.02 18.35
CA ASP A 256 -0.37 6.46 18.39
C ASP A 256 -0.89 7.19 17.15
N VAL A 257 -0.72 6.57 15.96
CA VAL A 257 -1.26 7.12 14.70
C VAL A 257 -2.77 7.20 14.74
N LYS A 258 -3.45 6.13 15.14
CA LYS A 258 -4.91 6.10 15.18
C LYS A 258 -5.49 7.07 16.20
N ASP A 259 -4.86 7.19 17.37
CA ASP A 259 -5.29 8.15 18.40
C ASP A 259 -5.13 9.60 17.91
N PHE A 260 -4.02 9.90 17.23
CA PHE A 260 -3.81 11.22 16.62
C PHE A 260 -4.86 11.51 15.53
N LEU A 261 -5.06 10.58 14.58
CA LEU A 261 -6.03 10.74 13.51
C LEU A 261 -7.46 10.94 14.04
N LYS A 262 -7.83 10.17 15.07
CA LYS A 262 -9.12 10.31 15.75
C LYS A 262 -9.29 11.67 16.42
N ALA A 263 -8.24 12.18 17.07
CA ALA A 263 -8.23 13.49 17.69
C ALA A 263 -8.36 14.61 16.65
N ASP A 264 -7.79 14.40 15.45
CA ASP A 264 -7.89 15.31 14.30
C ASP A 264 -9.21 15.17 13.51
N GLY A 265 -10.14 14.33 13.98
CA GLY A 265 -11.46 14.14 13.38
C GLY A 265 -11.50 13.20 12.18
N ILE A 266 -10.42 12.49 11.89
CA ILE A 266 -10.35 11.50 10.82
C ILE A 266 -10.94 10.17 11.33
N PRO A 267 -11.95 9.59 10.66
CA PRO A 267 -12.55 8.34 11.10
C PRO A 267 -11.56 7.18 10.88
N VAL A 268 -11.19 6.51 11.95
CA VAL A 268 -10.37 5.29 11.97
C VAL A 268 -11.07 4.21 12.79
N ARG A 269 -10.75 2.95 12.50
CA ARG A 269 -11.25 1.82 13.28
C ARG A 269 -10.63 1.85 14.69
N SER A 270 -11.45 1.67 15.72
CA SER A 270 -10.97 1.50 17.09
C SER A 270 -10.19 0.20 17.24
N ILE A 271 -9.19 0.21 18.12
CA ILE A 271 -8.41 -0.97 18.52
C ILE A 271 -9.24 -1.77 19.51
#